data_5dd7ad8b7c1486b47050383b09db35f0
#
_entry.id   5dd7ad8b7c1486b47050383b09db35f0
#
_cell.length_a   1.000
_cell.length_b   1.000
_cell.length_c   1.000
_cell.angle_alpha   90.00
_cell.angle_beta   90.00
_cell.angle_gamma   90.00
#
_symmetry.space_group_name_H-M   'P 1'
#
loop_
_entity.id
_entity.type
_entity.pdbx_description
1 polymer ?
#
loop_
_entity_poly.entity_id
_entity_poly.type
_entity_poly.pdbx_seq_one_letter_code
_entity_poly.pdbx_strand_id
1 'polypeptide(L)'
;MIKLYHCADARSFRVLWALEELGLPYELEVMPFPPRFRVEGYKDLNPLGTVPACFIDGALMTESAAIPHVLATKFGPSELAVAADDPAYPAYMNFLFMGEATLTFPQTIHLRYTRLEPPERRVGQAAEDYAQWFGSRLRNAEVMLGGEFACAGRFTMADISLGYAVMLAQSIGLAEQVTPGMADYLERLTQREGFRRAKAAQGSGKIAS
;
A
#
# COMPACT_ATOMS: atom_id res chain seq x y z
N MET A 1 21.27 1.41 -7.02
CA MET A 1 20.89 0.10 -6.40
C MET A 1 19.67 0.30 -5.54
N ILE A 2 18.66 -0.60 -5.64
CA ILE A 2 17.44 -0.54 -4.84
C ILE A 2 17.42 -1.73 -3.90
N LYS A 3 17.21 -1.51 -2.58
CA LYS A 3 17.01 -2.57 -1.60
C LYS A 3 15.74 -2.30 -0.79
N LEU A 4 14.83 -3.28 -0.77
CA LEU A 4 13.55 -3.20 -0.08
C LEU A 4 13.51 -4.18 1.11
N TYR A 5 13.30 -3.66 2.31
CA TYR A 5 12.92 -4.40 3.50
C TYR A 5 11.40 -4.46 3.59
N HIS A 6 10.87 -5.68 3.60
CA HIS A 6 9.46 -5.96 3.36
C HIS A 6 8.89 -6.91 4.42
N CYS A 7 7.62 -6.75 4.75
CA CYS A 7 6.83 -7.78 5.41
C CYS A 7 5.65 -8.12 4.52
N ALA A 8 5.34 -9.41 4.40
CA ALA A 8 4.28 -9.89 3.51
C ALA A 8 2.95 -9.17 3.77
N ASP A 9 2.30 -8.72 2.71
CA ASP A 9 1.04 -7.98 2.68
C ASP A 9 0.97 -6.68 3.53
N ALA A 10 2.11 -6.26 4.12
CA ALA A 10 2.20 -4.97 4.78
C ALA A 10 2.33 -3.81 3.76
N ARG A 11 2.35 -2.56 4.24
CA ARG A 11 2.47 -1.35 3.41
C ARG A 11 3.60 -1.38 2.38
N SER A 12 4.68 -2.10 2.68
CA SER A 12 5.79 -2.33 1.77
C SER A 12 5.42 -3.09 0.50
N PHE A 13 4.24 -3.72 0.46
CA PHE A 13 3.73 -4.36 -0.75
C PHE A 13 3.50 -3.36 -1.89
N ARG A 14 3.11 -2.12 -1.59
CA ARG A 14 3.03 -1.06 -2.62
C ARG A 14 4.35 -0.86 -3.35
N VAL A 15 5.45 -0.88 -2.60
CA VAL A 15 6.80 -0.69 -3.18
C VAL A 15 7.20 -1.90 -4.00
N LEU A 16 6.98 -3.10 -3.46
CA LEU A 16 7.28 -4.34 -4.18
C LEU A 16 6.48 -4.43 -5.50
N TRP A 17 5.19 -4.11 -5.44
CA TRP A 17 4.35 -4.09 -6.63
C TRP A 17 4.82 -3.04 -7.66
N ALA A 18 5.19 -1.84 -7.22
CA ALA A 18 5.73 -0.81 -8.10
C ALA A 18 7.05 -1.24 -8.78
N LEU A 19 7.95 -1.88 -8.04
CA LEU A 19 9.20 -2.41 -8.59
C LEU A 19 8.95 -3.44 -9.69
N GLU A 20 7.99 -4.34 -9.46
CA GLU A 20 7.60 -5.36 -10.42
C GLU A 20 6.89 -4.79 -11.67
N GLU A 21 6.05 -3.76 -11.51
CA GLU A 21 5.41 -3.06 -12.63
C GLU A 21 6.42 -2.30 -13.48
N LEU A 22 7.44 -1.73 -12.86
CA LEU A 22 8.51 -0.98 -13.54
C LEU A 22 9.59 -1.90 -14.12
N GLY A 23 9.62 -3.19 -13.73
CA GLY A 23 10.69 -4.11 -14.13
C GLY A 23 12.08 -3.70 -13.63
N LEU A 24 12.17 -2.99 -12.51
CA LEU A 24 13.42 -2.51 -11.95
C LEU A 24 14.13 -3.63 -11.18
N PRO A 25 15.46 -3.75 -11.27
CA PRO A 25 16.22 -4.67 -10.45
C PRO A 25 16.28 -4.19 -9.00
N TYR A 26 16.09 -5.10 -8.04
CA TYR A 26 16.11 -4.81 -6.61
C TYR A 26 16.57 -6.00 -5.77
N GLU A 27 17.04 -5.72 -4.56
CA GLU A 27 17.24 -6.71 -3.51
C GLU A 27 16.02 -6.70 -2.59
N LEU A 28 15.49 -7.88 -2.25
CA LEU A 28 14.34 -8.04 -1.35
C LEU A 28 14.75 -8.76 -0.07
N GLU A 29 14.48 -8.13 1.08
CA GLU A 29 14.60 -8.74 2.40
C GLU A 29 13.20 -8.91 3.00
N VAL A 30 12.71 -10.16 3.03
CA VAL A 30 11.38 -10.48 3.60
C VAL A 30 11.53 -10.79 5.08
N MET A 31 10.84 -10.03 5.93
CA MET A 31 10.96 -10.10 7.38
C MET A 31 9.62 -10.48 8.04
N PRO A 32 9.66 -11.06 9.26
CA PRO A 32 8.45 -11.27 10.05
C PRO A 32 7.84 -9.93 10.51
N PHE A 33 6.50 -9.84 10.51
CA PHE A 33 5.77 -8.66 10.99
C PHE A 33 5.42 -8.78 12.49
N PRO A 34 5.52 -7.72 13.30
CA PRO A 34 6.14 -6.42 13.00
C PRO A 34 7.66 -6.46 13.24
N PRO A 35 8.48 -5.95 12.29
CA PRO A 35 9.93 -6.17 12.32
C PRO A 35 10.63 -5.54 13.53
N ARG A 36 10.13 -4.40 14.04
CA ARG A 36 10.69 -3.73 15.24
C ARG A 36 10.74 -4.59 16.50
N PHE A 37 9.98 -5.68 16.55
CA PHE A 37 9.94 -6.61 17.69
C PHE A 37 10.51 -7.99 17.35
N ARG A 38 10.68 -8.30 16.07
CA ARG A 38 11.04 -9.65 15.60
C ARG A 38 12.40 -9.71 14.88
N VAL A 39 12.99 -8.56 14.58
CA VAL A 39 14.29 -8.45 13.89
C VAL A 39 15.20 -7.59 14.75
N GLU A 40 16.26 -8.20 15.27
CA GLU A 40 17.27 -7.50 16.07
C GLU A 40 17.96 -6.43 15.21
N GLY A 41 18.23 -5.25 15.79
CA GLY A 41 18.88 -4.14 15.08
C GLY A 41 18.03 -3.44 14.02
N TYR A 42 16.76 -3.85 13.79
CA TYR A 42 15.96 -3.24 12.73
C TYR A 42 15.76 -1.73 12.91
N LYS A 43 15.70 -1.25 14.15
CA LYS A 43 15.55 0.19 14.44
C LYS A 43 16.81 1.01 14.13
N ASP A 44 17.97 0.38 14.06
CA ASP A 44 19.21 1.04 13.65
C ASP A 44 19.19 1.29 12.12
N LEU A 45 18.51 0.42 11.38
CA LEU A 45 18.29 0.55 9.95
C LEU A 45 17.14 1.53 9.64
N ASN A 46 16.02 1.41 10.34
CA ASN A 46 14.86 2.30 10.21
C ASN A 46 14.36 2.73 11.60
N PRO A 47 14.66 3.96 12.04
CA PRO A 47 14.29 4.45 13.38
C PRO A 47 12.79 4.41 13.67
N LEU A 48 11.92 4.47 12.63
CA LEU A 48 10.47 4.34 12.79
C LEU A 48 10.04 2.91 13.14
N GLY A 49 10.90 1.90 12.89
CA GLY A 49 10.59 0.50 13.12
C GLY A 49 9.43 -0.04 12.29
N THR A 50 9.11 0.61 11.18
CA THR A 50 8.00 0.29 10.26
C THR A 50 8.52 -0.28 8.93
N VAL A 51 7.62 -0.82 8.10
CA VAL A 51 7.89 -1.14 6.71
C VAL A 51 6.95 -0.33 5.79
N PRO A 52 7.46 0.05 4.60
CA PRO A 52 8.76 -0.25 4.02
C PRO A 52 9.92 0.48 4.70
N ALA A 53 11.13 -0.09 4.57
CA ALA A 53 12.37 0.63 4.53
C ALA A 53 12.99 0.34 3.16
N CYS A 54 13.08 1.35 2.31
CA CYS A 54 13.57 1.22 0.95
C CYS A 54 14.80 2.11 0.75
N PHE A 55 15.93 1.51 0.42
CA PHE A 55 17.14 2.24 0.07
C PHE A 55 17.19 2.41 -1.44
N ILE A 56 17.28 3.66 -1.89
CA ILE A 56 17.45 4.02 -3.30
C ILE A 56 18.78 4.77 -3.40
N ASP A 57 19.78 4.15 -4.00
CA ASP A 57 21.14 4.68 -4.11
C ASP A 57 21.72 5.11 -2.75
N GLY A 58 21.44 4.34 -1.70
CA GLY A 58 21.88 4.59 -0.33
C GLY A 58 20.98 5.52 0.49
N ALA A 59 20.02 6.19 -0.11
CA ALA A 59 19.06 7.04 0.61
C ALA A 59 17.87 6.21 1.12
N LEU A 60 17.59 6.27 2.43
CA LEU A 60 16.44 5.62 3.05
C LEU A 60 15.15 6.39 2.76
N MET A 61 14.13 5.67 2.29
CA MET A 61 12.75 6.12 2.19
C MET A 61 11.81 5.16 2.96
N THR A 62 10.81 5.71 3.64
CA THR A 62 9.88 4.94 4.50
C THR A 62 8.41 5.09 4.08
N GLU A 63 8.06 6.12 3.29
CA GLU A 63 6.69 6.38 2.89
C GLU A 63 6.25 5.53 1.71
N SER A 64 5.38 4.56 1.97
CA SER A 64 4.97 3.53 0.99
C SER A 64 4.20 4.09 -0.22
N ALA A 65 3.57 5.25 -0.11
CA ALA A 65 2.92 5.92 -1.23
C ALA A 65 3.90 6.79 -2.04
N ALA A 66 4.90 7.40 -1.38
CA ALA A 66 5.89 8.25 -2.05
C ALA A 66 6.93 7.45 -2.83
N ILE A 67 7.37 6.30 -2.30
CA ILE A 67 8.41 5.47 -2.94
C ILE A 67 8.02 5.05 -4.36
N PRO A 68 6.82 4.52 -4.65
CA PRO A 68 6.38 4.20 -6.01
C PRO A 68 6.48 5.39 -6.97
N HIS A 69 6.06 6.58 -6.54
CA HIS A 69 6.17 7.79 -7.35
C HIS A 69 7.63 8.13 -7.65
N VAL A 70 8.51 8.09 -6.64
CA VAL A 70 9.95 8.33 -6.83
C VAL A 70 10.56 7.31 -7.78
N LEU A 71 10.21 6.02 -7.66
CA LEU A 71 10.70 4.98 -8.56
C LEU A 71 10.29 5.27 -10.02
N ALA A 72 9.00 5.58 -10.26
CA ALA A 72 8.49 5.84 -11.60
C ALA A 72 9.05 7.12 -12.24
N THR A 73 9.42 8.13 -11.43
CA THR A 73 9.97 9.39 -11.92
C THR A 73 11.49 9.37 -12.03
N LYS A 74 12.19 8.82 -11.03
CA LYS A 74 13.66 8.78 -11.00
C LYS A 74 14.24 7.81 -12.04
N PHE A 75 13.61 6.66 -12.25
CA PHE A 75 14.04 5.62 -13.19
C PHE A 75 13.23 5.64 -14.50
N GLY A 76 12.44 6.70 -14.70
CA GLY A 76 11.64 6.93 -15.90
C GLY A 76 12.39 7.63 -17.04
N PRO A 77 11.62 8.17 -18.04
CA PRO A 77 10.16 8.38 -17.97
C PRO A 77 9.35 7.09 -17.96
N SER A 78 8.27 7.07 -17.18
CA SER A 78 7.33 5.94 -17.10
C SER A 78 5.89 6.42 -17.17
N GLU A 79 5.06 5.75 -17.95
CA GLU A 79 3.62 6.00 -18.01
C GLU A 79 2.90 5.70 -16.69
N LEU A 80 3.58 5.02 -15.74
CA LEU A 80 3.04 4.72 -14.40
C LEU A 80 3.06 5.92 -13.44
N ALA A 81 3.76 7.00 -13.81
CA ALA A 81 3.60 8.32 -13.18
C ALA A 81 2.87 9.27 -14.12
N VAL A 82 2.29 10.32 -13.54
CA VAL A 82 1.69 11.43 -14.30
C VAL A 82 2.61 12.63 -14.16
N ALA A 83 2.96 13.27 -15.28
CA ALA A 83 3.83 14.44 -15.30
C ALA A 83 3.13 15.65 -14.67
N ALA A 84 3.91 16.56 -14.09
CA ALA A 84 3.36 17.71 -13.35
C ALA A 84 2.59 18.72 -14.22
N ASP A 85 2.85 18.72 -15.52
CA ASP A 85 2.17 19.55 -16.51
C ASP A 85 0.96 18.85 -17.18
N ASP A 86 0.71 17.57 -16.86
CA ASP A 86 -0.46 16.81 -17.31
C ASP A 86 -1.73 17.28 -16.56
N PRO A 87 -2.85 17.54 -17.22
CA PRO A 87 -4.12 17.89 -16.57
C PRO A 87 -4.60 16.88 -15.53
N ALA A 88 -4.23 15.61 -15.63
CA ALA A 88 -4.59 14.57 -14.67
C ALA A 88 -3.68 14.56 -13.42
N TYR A 89 -2.61 15.35 -13.37
CA TYR A 89 -1.66 15.36 -12.25
C TYR A 89 -2.30 15.63 -10.88
N PRO A 90 -3.22 16.61 -10.71
CA PRO A 90 -3.88 16.82 -9.42
C PRO A 90 -4.67 15.59 -8.94
N ALA A 91 -5.39 14.92 -9.84
CA ALA A 91 -6.12 13.69 -9.52
C ALA A 91 -5.16 12.55 -9.15
N TYR A 92 -4.06 12.39 -9.90
CA TYR A 92 -3.01 11.42 -9.61
C TYR A 92 -2.43 11.59 -8.21
N MET A 93 -2.00 12.81 -7.85
CA MET A 93 -1.45 13.10 -6.52
C MET A 93 -2.50 12.88 -5.42
N ASN A 94 -3.76 13.28 -5.67
CA ASN A 94 -4.84 13.08 -4.73
C ASN A 94 -5.05 11.60 -4.41
N PHE A 95 -5.18 10.73 -5.41
CA PHE A 95 -5.35 9.30 -5.18
C PHE A 95 -4.10 8.61 -4.62
N LEU A 96 -2.91 9.05 -5.02
CA LEU A 96 -1.65 8.54 -4.48
C LEU A 96 -1.60 8.68 -2.95
N PHE A 97 -1.94 9.87 -2.43
CA PHE A 97 -1.96 10.13 -0.99
C PHE A 97 -3.23 9.60 -0.30
N MET A 98 -4.38 9.61 -0.98
CA MET A 98 -5.64 9.10 -0.46
C MET A 98 -5.54 7.63 -0.05
N GLY A 99 -4.85 6.81 -0.84
CA GLY A 99 -4.66 5.39 -0.54
C GLY A 99 -4.00 5.15 0.82
N GLU A 100 -3.07 6.00 1.24
CA GLU A 100 -2.43 5.89 2.56
C GLU A 100 -3.18 6.69 3.64
N ALA A 101 -3.28 8.00 3.47
CA ALA A 101 -3.73 8.90 4.53
C ALA A 101 -5.24 8.74 4.83
N THR A 102 -6.06 8.55 3.80
CA THR A 102 -7.52 8.51 3.94
C THR A 102 -8.04 7.08 4.14
N LEU A 103 -7.46 6.10 3.44
CA LEU A 103 -8.01 4.74 3.40
C LEU A 103 -7.22 3.74 4.24
N THR A 104 -5.88 3.77 4.23
CA THR A 104 -5.09 2.78 4.99
C THR A 104 -4.96 3.16 6.47
N PHE A 105 -4.88 4.44 6.80
CA PHE A 105 -4.75 4.86 8.21
C PHE A 105 -5.90 4.38 9.10
N PRO A 106 -7.20 4.59 8.77
CA PRO A 106 -8.30 4.06 9.58
C PRO A 106 -8.27 2.54 9.74
N GLN A 107 -7.88 1.80 8.71
CA GLN A 107 -7.70 0.35 8.79
C GLN A 107 -6.63 -0.05 9.80
N THR A 108 -5.57 0.77 9.95
CA THR A 108 -4.51 0.52 10.94
C THR A 108 -5.04 0.62 12.37
N ILE A 109 -5.95 1.56 12.64
CA ILE A 109 -6.58 1.69 13.96
C ILE A 109 -7.50 0.49 14.23
N HIS A 110 -8.30 0.08 13.26
CA HIS A 110 -9.09 -1.15 13.35
C HIS A 110 -8.21 -2.37 13.65
N LEU A 111 -7.16 -2.59 12.85
CA LEU A 111 -6.23 -3.71 13.02
C LEU A 111 -5.52 -3.68 14.39
N ARG A 112 -5.12 -2.47 14.84
CA ARG A 112 -4.47 -2.30 16.14
C ARG A 112 -5.34 -2.82 17.27
N TYR A 113 -6.59 -2.39 17.33
CA TYR A 113 -7.48 -2.71 18.45
C TYR A 113 -8.23 -4.03 18.31
N THR A 114 -8.17 -4.68 17.14
CA THR A 114 -8.72 -6.03 16.95
C THR A 114 -7.68 -7.14 17.09
N ARG A 115 -6.41 -6.90 16.69
CA ARG A 115 -5.40 -7.96 16.58
C ARG A 115 -4.05 -7.64 17.23
N LEU A 116 -3.55 -6.39 17.14
CA LEU A 116 -2.17 -6.09 17.52
C LEU A 116 -1.98 -5.75 18.98
N GLU A 117 -2.97 -5.12 19.62
CA GLU A 117 -2.93 -4.88 21.06
C GLU A 117 -3.30 -6.16 21.82
N PRO A 118 -2.69 -6.39 23.00
CA PRO A 118 -3.10 -7.47 23.88
C PRO A 118 -4.56 -7.26 24.32
N PRO A 119 -5.31 -8.33 24.65
CA PRO A 119 -6.76 -8.28 24.89
C PRO A 119 -7.22 -7.16 25.84
N GLU A 120 -6.48 -6.94 26.93
CA GLU A 120 -6.78 -5.95 27.97
C GLU A 120 -6.63 -4.49 27.50
N ARG A 121 -5.96 -4.26 26.38
CA ARG A 121 -5.76 -2.93 25.77
C ARG A 121 -6.59 -2.71 24.53
N ARG A 122 -7.40 -3.67 24.13
CA ARG A 122 -8.27 -3.54 22.96
C ARG A 122 -9.43 -2.61 23.25
N VAL A 123 -9.72 -1.70 22.33
CA VAL A 123 -10.82 -0.74 22.39
C VAL A 123 -11.77 -1.02 21.24
N GLY A 124 -12.78 -1.87 21.51
CA GLY A 124 -13.73 -2.34 20.48
C GLY A 124 -14.45 -1.20 19.76
N GLN A 125 -14.91 -0.18 20.52
CA GLN A 125 -15.58 0.98 19.93
C GLN A 125 -14.67 1.73 18.92
N ALA A 126 -13.39 1.91 19.25
CA ALA A 126 -12.45 2.55 18.32
C ALA A 126 -12.24 1.71 17.06
N ALA A 127 -12.15 0.37 17.21
CA ALA A 127 -12.02 -0.51 16.06
C ALA A 127 -13.23 -0.42 15.12
N GLU A 128 -14.44 -0.35 15.68
CA GLU A 128 -15.68 -0.24 14.93
C GLU A 128 -15.84 1.12 14.25
N ASP A 129 -15.62 2.22 14.97
CA ASP A 129 -15.72 3.58 14.44
C ASP A 129 -14.79 3.78 13.24
N TYR A 130 -13.56 3.27 13.33
CA TYR A 130 -12.59 3.39 12.25
C TYR A 130 -12.86 2.42 11.07
N ALA A 131 -13.51 1.28 11.31
CA ALA A 131 -14.03 0.42 10.25
C ALA A 131 -15.14 1.14 9.45
N GLN A 132 -16.09 1.77 10.15
CA GLN A 132 -17.16 2.56 9.51
C GLN A 132 -16.60 3.78 8.78
N TRP A 133 -15.63 4.47 9.38
CA TRP A 133 -14.94 5.58 8.73
C TRP A 133 -14.29 5.13 7.41
N PHE A 134 -13.52 4.04 7.43
CA PHE A 134 -12.92 3.47 6.23
C PHE A 134 -13.97 3.20 5.15
N GLY A 135 -15.06 2.46 5.47
CA GLY A 135 -16.11 2.15 4.53
C GLY A 135 -16.80 3.37 3.92
N SER A 136 -17.06 4.40 4.73
CA SER A 136 -17.59 5.68 4.24
C SER A 136 -16.64 6.39 3.27
N ARG A 137 -15.33 6.43 3.58
CA ARG A 137 -14.33 7.05 2.72
C ARG A 137 -14.13 6.26 1.43
N LEU A 138 -14.17 4.94 1.50
CA LEU A 138 -14.03 4.08 0.33
C LEU A 138 -15.18 4.29 -0.67
N ARG A 139 -16.43 4.33 -0.20
CA ARG A 139 -17.60 4.64 -1.05
C ARG A 139 -17.47 5.99 -1.74
N ASN A 140 -16.97 7.01 -1.02
CA ASN A 140 -16.78 8.32 -1.62
C ASN A 140 -15.59 8.34 -2.60
N ALA A 141 -14.52 7.59 -2.33
CA ALA A 141 -13.39 7.46 -3.25
C ALA A 141 -13.81 6.78 -4.56
N GLU A 142 -14.70 5.79 -4.49
CA GLU A 142 -15.27 5.12 -5.67
C GLU A 142 -15.96 6.11 -6.61
N VAL A 143 -16.76 7.04 -6.09
CA VAL A 143 -17.44 8.09 -6.88
C VAL A 143 -16.43 9.02 -7.57
N MET A 144 -15.23 9.15 -7.02
CA MET A 144 -14.19 10.02 -7.57
C MET A 144 -13.32 9.33 -8.64
N LEU A 145 -13.46 8.01 -8.85
CA LEU A 145 -12.68 7.30 -9.85
C LEU A 145 -12.90 7.85 -11.26
N GLY A 146 -11.83 7.98 -12.02
CA GLY A 146 -11.85 8.45 -13.41
C GLY A 146 -12.29 7.41 -14.46
N GLY A 147 -12.84 6.26 -14.02
CA GLY A 147 -13.22 5.14 -14.87
C GLY A 147 -12.61 3.82 -14.42
N GLU A 148 -12.00 3.06 -15.34
CA GLU A 148 -11.36 1.78 -15.03
C GLU A 148 -10.18 1.91 -14.06
N PHE A 149 -9.50 3.06 -14.09
CA PHE A 149 -8.35 3.39 -13.25
C PHE A 149 -8.63 4.65 -12.42
N ALA A 150 -7.83 4.89 -11.40
CA ALA A 150 -8.01 6.00 -10.49
C ALA A 150 -8.00 7.36 -11.22
N CYS A 151 -7.11 7.53 -12.20
CA CYS A 151 -6.97 8.77 -12.96
C CYS A 151 -6.29 8.53 -14.32
N ALA A 152 -6.16 9.58 -15.13
CA ALA A 152 -5.38 9.62 -16.37
C ALA A 152 -5.78 8.57 -17.44
N GLY A 153 -6.90 7.85 -17.26
CA GLY A 153 -7.38 6.82 -18.19
C GLY A 153 -6.45 5.60 -18.31
N ARG A 154 -5.45 5.46 -17.44
CA ARG A 154 -4.49 4.36 -17.44
C ARG A 154 -4.05 3.99 -16.03
N PHE A 155 -3.48 2.79 -15.89
CA PHE A 155 -2.88 2.35 -14.64
C PHE A 155 -1.65 3.20 -14.27
N THR A 156 -1.60 3.65 -13.00
CA THR A 156 -0.54 4.49 -12.45
C THR A 156 -0.17 4.07 -11.02
N MET A 157 0.84 4.71 -10.43
CA MET A 157 1.19 4.51 -9.02
C MET A 157 0.06 4.90 -8.05
N ALA A 158 -0.91 5.73 -8.49
CA ALA A 158 -2.12 6.01 -7.72
C ALA A 158 -3.00 4.75 -7.57
N ASP A 159 -3.10 3.92 -8.61
CA ASP A 159 -3.83 2.65 -8.56
C ASP A 159 -3.17 1.64 -7.62
N ILE A 160 -1.84 1.61 -7.54
CA ILE A 160 -1.12 0.80 -6.55
C ILE A 160 -1.45 1.25 -5.14
N SER A 161 -1.46 2.56 -4.88
CA SER A 161 -1.76 3.11 -3.55
C SER A 161 -3.19 2.79 -3.12
N LEU A 162 -4.16 3.02 -4.00
CA LEU A 162 -5.59 2.78 -3.76
C LEU A 162 -5.90 1.28 -3.70
N GLY A 163 -5.42 0.51 -4.66
CA GLY A 163 -5.63 -0.95 -4.73
C GLY A 163 -5.08 -1.68 -3.52
N TYR A 164 -3.92 -1.26 -3.00
CA TYR A 164 -3.40 -1.80 -1.74
C TYR A 164 -4.36 -1.56 -0.57
N ALA A 165 -4.97 -0.39 -0.47
CA ALA A 165 -5.91 -0.11 0.62
C ALA A 165 -7.14 -1.03 0.57
N VAL A 166 -7.64 -1.34 -0.63
CA VAL A 166 -8.74 -2.30 -0.81
C VAL A 166 -8.29 -3.73 -0.50
N MET A 167 -7.11 -4.13 -0.96
CA MET A 167 -6.53 -5.44 -0.66
C MET A 167 -6.33 -5.65 0.85
N LEU A 168 -5.83 -4.66 1.56
CA LEU A 168 -5.65 -4.71 3.01
C LEU A 168 -6.98 -4.94 3.72
N ALA A 169 -8.04 -4.21 3.34
CA ALA A 169 -9.36 -4.35 3.94
C ALA A 169 -9.88 -5.80 3.89
N GLN A 170 -9.71 -6.46 2.75
CA GLN A 170 -10.10 -7.86 2.59
C GLN A 170 -9.31 -8.79 3.55
N SER A 171 -8.04 -8.50 3.80
CA SER A 171 -7.16 -9.36 4.63
C SER A 171 -7.34 -9.18 6.14
N ILE A 172 -7.85 -8.03 6.58
CA ILE A 172 -7.97 -7.70 8.01
C ILE A 172 -9.40 -7.80 8.57
N GLY A 173 -10.35 -8.30 7.79
CA GLY A 173 -11.74 -8.53 8.24
C GLY A 173 -12.67 -7.35 7.94
N LEU A 174 -12.32 -6.46 7.01
CA LEU A 174 -13.13 -5.34 6.55
C LEU A 174 -13.72 -5.56 5.15
N ALA A 175 -13.80 -6.80 4.68
CA ALA A 175 -14.32 -7.13 3.35
C ALA A 175 -15.75 -6.64 3.13
N GLU A 176 -16.61 -6.65 4.17
CA GLU A 176 -17.98 -6.14 4.11
C GLU A 176 -18.09 -4.63 3.90
N GLN A 177 -17.01 -3.88 4.17
CA GLN A 177 -16.92 -2.44 3.90
C GLN A 177 -16.53 -2.12 2.46
N VAL A 178 -16.06 -3.13 1.71
CA VAL A 178 -15.64 -2.97 0.32
C VAL A 178 -16.88 -3.06 -0.58
N THR A 179 -17.13 -2.01 -1.36
CA THR A 179 -18.24 -1.99 -2.31
C THR A 179 -17.98 -2.95 -3.48
N PRO A 180 -19.03 -3.43 -4.17
CA PRO A 180 -18.84 -4.27 -5.36
C PRO A 180 -17.95 -3.60 -6.42
N GLY A 181 -18.14 -2.30 -6.70
CA GLY A 181 -17.32 -1.59 -7.69
C GLY A 181 -15.83 -1.50 -7.29
N MET A 182 -15.53 -1.32 -5.99
CA MET A 182 -14.15 -1.34 -5.51
C MET A 182 -13.55 -2.75 -5.46
N ALA A 183 -14.38 -3.78 -5.28
CA ALA A 183 -13.94 -5.17 -5.42
C ALA A 183 -13.57 -5.50 -6.87
N ASP A 184 -14.43 -5.12 -7.84
CA ASP A 184 -14.18 -5.27 -9.28
C ASP A 184 -12.95 -4.46 -9.72
N TYR A 185 -12.77 -3.25 -9.16
CA TYR A 185 -11.57 -2.45 -9.39
C TYR A 185 -10.31 -3.18 -8.94
N LEU A 186 -10.29 -3.72 -7.71
CA LEU A 186 -9.15 -4.48 -7.22
C LEU A 186 -8.92 -5.74 -8.05
N GLU A 187 -9.98 -6.46 -8.43
CA GLU A 187 -9.85 -7.66 -9.27
C GLU A 187 -9.12 -7.35 -10.57
N ARG A 188 -9.50 -6.28 -11.29
CA ARG A 188 -8.77 -5.83 -12.50
C ARG A 188 -7.30 -5.59 -12.23
N LEU A 189 -6.97 -4.92 -11.13
CA LEU A 189 -5.58 -4.62 -10.78
C LEU A 189 -4.77 -5.90 -10.48
N THR A 190 -5.40 -6.91 -9.85
CA THR A 190 -4.73 -8.18 -9.51
C THR A 190 -4.43 -9.05 -10.73
N GLN A 191 -5.08 -8.81 -11.87
CA GLN A 191 -4.79 -9.51 -13.12
C GLN A 191 -3.47 -9.06 -13.76
N ARG A 192 -2.89 -7.94 -13.33
CA ARG A 192 -1.63 -7.44 -13.86
C ARG A 192 -0.47 -8.37 -13.50
N GLU A 193 0.44 -8.56 -14.43
CA GLU A 193 1.61 -9.43 -14.21
C GLU A 193 2.51 -8.90 -13.09
N GLY A 194 2.71 -7.57 -12.99
CA GLY A 194 3.49 -6.96 -11.91
C GLY A 194 2.91 -7.28 -10.53
N PHE A 195 1.58 -7.25 -10.37
CA PHE A 195 0.93 -7.68 -9.13
C PHE A 195 1.21 -9.14 -8.80
N ARG A 196 1.06 -10.04 -9.79
CA ARG A 196 1.28 -11.49 -9.60
C ARG A 196 2.73 -11.79 -9.26
N ARG A 197 3.69 -11.13 -9.92
CA ARG A 197 5.11 -11.27 -9.59
C ARG A 197 5.42 -10.77 -8.18
N ALA A 198 4.86 -9.61 -7.78
CA ALA A 198 5.02 -9.08 -6.43
C ALA A 198 4.47 -10.04 -5.36
N LYS A 199 3.30 -10.64 -5.60
CA LYS A 199 2.73 -11.66 -4.70
C LYS A 199 3.60 -12.92 -4.63
N ALA A 200 4.18 -13.35 -5.73
CA ALA A 200 5.10 -14.49 -5.76
C ALA A 200 6.42 -14.19 -5.03
N ALA A 201 6.99 -12.99 -5.23
CA ALA A 201 8.25 -12.58 -4.64
C ALA A 201 8.22 -12.49 -3.11
N GLN A 202 7.09 -12.05 -2.51
CA GLN A 202 6.97 -11.98 -1.04
C GLN A 202 6.79 -13.35 -0.36
N GLY A 203 6.49 -14.41 -1.12
CA GLY A 203 6.20 -15.73 -0.57
C GLY A 203 4.84 -15.81 0.14
N SER A 204 4.61 -16.91 0.89
CA SER A 204 3.33 -17.22 1.53
C SER A 204 3.14 -16.59 2.92
N GLY A 205 3.90 -15.57 3.28
CA GLY A 205 3.76 -14.87 4.56
C GLY A 205 2.37 -14.21 4.69
N LYS A 206 1.76 -14.28 5.89
CA LYS A 206 0.51 -13.56 6.20
C LYS A 206 0.81 -12.41 7.15
N ILE A 207 0.10 -11.27 7.00
CA ILE A 207 0.04 -10.25 8.05
C ILE A 207 -0.59 -10.92 9.28
N ALA A 208 0.24 -11.15 10.31
CA ALA A 208 -0.10 -11.68 11.63
C ALA A 208 -1.47 -12.38 11.75
N SER A 209 -1.45 -13.71 11.79
CA SER A 209 -2.53 -14.52 12.39
C SER A 209 -2.53 -14.33 13.89
#